data_37bd9b8cdc383eef1c871e543e60280a
#
_entry.id   37bd9b8cdc383eef1c871e543e60280a
#
_cell.length_a   1.000
_cell.length_b   1.000
_cell.length_c   1.000
_cell.angle_alpha   90.00
_cell.angle_beta   90.00
_cell.angle_gamma   90.00
#
_symmetry.space_group_name_H-M   'P 1'
#
loop_
_entity.id
_entity.type
_entity.pdbx_description
1 polymer ?
#
loop_
_entity_poly.entity_id
_entity_poly.type
_entity_poly.pdbx_seq_one_letter_code
_entity_poly.pdbx_strand_id
1 'polypeptide(L)'
;MEIGWIEVLKKAYGETEYTQLAQSILAQRHPVDRINVGIDDFRKVQYPKVLSRLCRVRGQKDLWVRNFDAILTMPYDQTEGRNVAIIFHIDHSFQPLLIQLVMGVLEKIFYRHLRQADAIVTISKYWQDHFVSRGYTNVHLIYNAFDVDSFRFDEEEIDQFKRKFRLDQKPIVYLGNCQRIKGVVEAYEQLKHLDLHLVTSGRREVNLPAMNLNLDYRNYLLLLKSASVVLTMSKFKEGWNRTAHEAMLCGTPVIGSGLGGMRELLEGGEQLVCDDFRYLREKVGEALHHPEVGQKGYAFAAQFGMDRFRESWLKLMDELSS
;
A
#
# COMPACT_ATOMS: atom_id res chain seq x y z
N MET A 1 -8.30 -22.91 15.08
CA MET A 1 -8.03 -23.25 13.67
C MET A 1 -6.53 -23.25 13.40
N GLU A 2 -6.03 -24.19 12.63
CA GLU A 2 -4.67 -24.14 12.07
C GLU A 2 -4.68 -23.34 10.76
N ILE A 3 -3.81 -22.35 10.66
CA ILE A 3 -3.77 -21.43 9.50
C ILE A 3 -2.48 -21.66 8.72
N GLY A 4 -2.59 -21.97 7.43
CA GLY A 4 -1.50 -21.95 6.47
C GLY A 4 -1.45 -20.61 5.75
N TRP A 5 -0.34 -19.90 5.83
CA TRP A 5 -0.18 -18.60 5.16
C TRP A 5 0.87 -18.68 4.06
N ILE A 6 0.45 -18.56 2.80
CA ILE A 6 1.32 -18.66 1.65
C ILE A 6 1.93 -17.30 1.32
N GLU A 7 3.25 -17.21 1.41
CA GLU A 7 4.02 -16.00 1.12
C GLU A 7 4.85 -16.16 -0.15
N VAL A 8 4.80 -15.16 -1.03
CA VAL A 8 5.53 -15.17 -2.32
C VAL A 8 6.72 -14.21 -2.31
N LEU A 9 6.71 -13.18 -1.47
CA LEU A 9 7.73 -12.14 -1.45
C LEU A 9 8.51 -12.09 -0.14
N LYS A 10 9.85 -11.90 -0.24
CA LYS A 10 10.74 -11.74 0.93
C LYS A 10 11.08 -10.29 1.28
N LYS A 11 10.78 -9.31 0.41
CA LYS A 11 11.12 -7.89 0.66
C LYS A 11 9.99 -7.18 1.38
N ALA A 12 10.34 -6.32 2.34
CA ALA A 12 9.41 -5.44 3.04
C ALA A 12 8.83 -4.37 2.09
N TYR A 13 7.62 -4.60 1.64
CA TYR A 13 6.76 -3.61 0.98
C TYR A 13 5.52 -3.40 1.87
N GLY A 14 4.70 -2.39 1.59
CA GLY A 14 3.50 -2.11 2.36
C GLY A 14 2.55 -3.31 2.52
N GLU A 15 2.46 -4.18 1.51
CA GLU A 15 1.72 -5.45 1.57
C GLU A 15 2.32 -6.42 2.61
N THR A 16 3.65 -6.47 2.70
CA THR A 16 4.36 -7.33 3.67
C THR A 16 4.05 -6.90 5.10
N GLU A 17 4.02 -5.60 5.38
CA GLU A 17 3.72 -5.09 6.72
C GLU A 17 2.27 -5.39 7.13
N TYR A 18 1.30 -5.19 6.22
CA TYR A 18 -0.08 -5.60 6.44
C TYR A 18 -0.18 -7.10 6.79
N THR A 19 0.48 -7.92 5.97
CA THR A 19 0.49 -9.38 6.11
C THR A 19 1.11 -9.80 7.43
N GLN A 20 2.28 -9.26 7.79
CA GLN A 20 2.96 -9.59 9.05
C GLN A 20 2.15 -9.17 10.26
N LEU A 21 1.49 -8.02 10.19
CA LEU A 21 0.62 -7.56 11.26
C LEU A 21 -0.58 -8.50 11.44
N ALA A 22 -1.26 -8.88 10.36
CA ALA A 22 -2.36 -9.83 10.41
C ALA A 22 -1.91 -11.19 10.99
N GLN A 23 -0.78 -11.71 10.53
CA GLN A 23 -0.19 -12.95 11.06
C GLN A 23 0.11 -12.85 12.56
N SER A 24 0.69 -11.73 13.02
CA SER A 24 1.02 -11.54 14.43
C SER A 24 -0.22 -11.51 15.34
N ILE A 25 -1.31 -10.92 14.84
CA ILE A 25 -2.59 -10.87 15.55
C ILE A 25 -3.23 -12.27 15.61
N LEU A 26 -3.28 -12.95 14.48
CA LEU A 26 -3.89 -14.29 14.41
C LEU A 26 -3.09 -15.32 15.19
N ALA A 27 -1.75 -15.21 15.21
CA ALA A 27 -0.88 -16.10 15.97
C ALA A 27 -1.10 -16.04 17.51
N GLN A 28 -1.80 -15.01 18.02
CA GLN A 28 -2.17 -14.94 19.44
C GLN A 28 -3.28 -15.94 19.81
N ARG A 29 -4.07 -16.40 18.84
CA ARG A 29 -5.21 -17.31 19.07
C ARG A 29 -5.13 -18.59 18.25
N HIS A 30 -4.34 -18.62 17.20
CA HIS A 30 -4.30 -19.71 16.22
C HIS A 30 -2.86 -20.05 15.84
N PRO A 31 -2.49 -21.34 15.70
CA PRO A 31 -1.24 -21.72 15.05
C PRO A 31 -1.21 -21.19 13.61
N VAL A 32 -0.17 -20.39 13.26
CA VAL A 32 0.01 -19.82 11.93
C VAL A 32 1.31 -20.34 11.33
N ASP A 33 1.19 -21.20 10.32
CA ASP A 33 2.32 -21.72 9.55
C ASP A 33 2.60 -20.84 8.33
N ARG A 34 3.78 -20.24 8.28
CA ARG A 34 4.23 -19.42 7.16
C ARG A 34 4.91 -20.27 6.11
N ILE A 35 4.32 -20.33 4.92
CA ILE A 35 4.83 -21.13 3.80
C ILE A 35 5.40 -20.18 2.77
N ASN A 36 6.72 -19.96 2.84
CA ASN A 36 7.40 -19.07 1.92
C ASN A 36 7.83 -19.80 0.64
N VAL A 37 7.19 -19.48 -0.46
CA VAL A 37 7.53 -19.98 -1.81
C VAL A 37 8.32 -18.98 -2.64
N GLY A 38 8.66 -17.81 -2.07
CA GLY A 38 9.39 -16.74 -2.71
C GLY A 38 10.80 -17.14 -3.16
N ILE A 39 11.38 -16.33 -4.01
CA ILE A 39 12.76 -16.46 -4.51
C ILE A 39 13.50 -15.22 -4.02
N ASP A 40 14.68 -15.44 -3.39
CA ASP A 40 15.62 -14.34 -3.11
C ASP A 40 15.99 -13.70 -4.45
N ASP A 41 16.09 -12.41 -4.56
CA ASP A 41 16.31 -11.69 -5.82
C ASP A 41 15.29 -11.94 -6.92
N PHE A 42 13.99 -11.93 -6.59
CA PHE A 42 12.93 -12.10 -7.55
C PHE A 42 13.09 -11.16 -8.76
N ARG A 43 13.29 -11.76 -9.94
CA ARG A 43 13.23 -11.09 -11.23
C ARG A 43 11.99 -11.56 -11.98
N LYS A 44 11.37 -10.70 -12.79
CA LYS A 44 10.15 -11.05 -13.57
C LYS A 44 10.33 -12.34 -14.41
N VAL A 45 11.54 -12.63 -14.85
CA VAL A 45 11.90 -13.86 -15.60
C VAL A 45 11.74 -15.14 -14.75
N GLN A 46 11.71 -15.03 -13.42
CA GLN A 46 11.58 -16.16 -12.50
C GLN A 46 10.12 -16.45 -12.11
N TYR A 47 9.16 -15.67 -12.63
CA TYR A 47 7.74 -15.86 -12.34
C TYR A 47 7.22 -17.28 -12.58
N PRO A 48 7.55 -17.97 -13.70
CA PRO A 48 7.15 -19.38 -13.89
C PRO A 48 7.66 -20.32 -12.78
N LYS A 49 8.85 -20.04 -12.23
CA LYS A 49 9.41 -20.83 -11.12
C LYS A 49 8.62 -20.62 -9.82
N VAL A 50 8.15 -19.39 -9.56
CA VAL A 50 7.26 -19.10 -8.42
C VAL A 50 5.95 -19.86 -8.58
N LEU A 51 5.30 -19.77 -9.72
CA LEU A 51 4.06 -20.51 -9.99
C LEU A 51 4.24 -22.02 -9.83
N SER A 52 5.36 -22.58 -10.33
CA SER A 52 5.69 -24.00 -10.15
C SER A 52 5.87 -24.40 -8.69
N ARG A 53 6.44 -23.51 -7.85
CA ARG A 53 6.55 -23.77 -6.40
C ARG A 53 5.19 -23.71 -5.71
N LEU A 54 4.34 -22.75 -6.09
CA LEU A 54 2.98 -22.61 -5.57
C LEU A 54 2.14 -23.87 -5.87
N CYS A 55 2.23 -24.43 -7.09
CA CYS A 55 1.56 -25.68 -7.43
C CYS A 55 2.05 -26.91 -6.63
N ARG A 56 3.17 -26.80 -5.92
CA ARG A 56 3.71 -27.88 -5.08
C ARG A 56 3.42 -27.68 -3.59
N VAL A 57 2.73 -26.61 -3.22
CA VAL A 57 2.25 -26.42 -1.85
C VAL A 57 1.25 -27.51 -1.53
N ARG A 58 1.39 -28.13 -0.38
CA ARG A 58 0.56 -29.25 0.07
C ARG A 58 0.37 -29.24 1.56
N GLY A 59 -0.69 -29.80 2.02
CA GLY A 59 -1.00 -29.99 3.43
C GLY A 59 -2.47 -29.76 3.73
N GLN A 60 -2.86 -30.18 4.91
CA GLN A 60 -4.21 -30.00 5.44
C GLN A 60 -4.16 -28.93 6.54
N LYS A 61 -4.98 -27.89 6.41
CA LYS A 61 -5.17 -26.83 7.40
C LYS A 61 -6.66 -26.50 7.48
N ASP A 62 -7.08 -25.91 8.58
CA ASP A 62 -8.45 -25.41 8.68
C ASP A 62 -8.66 -24.25 7.71
N LEU A 63 -7.61 -23.41 7.52
CA LEU A 63 -7.66 -22.22 6.68
C LEU A 63 -6.33 -21.97 5.97
N TRP A 64 -6.41 -21.60 4.68
CA TRP A 64 -5.29 -21.14 3.86
C TRP A 64 -5.46 -19.66 3.53
N VAL A 65 -4.47 -18.85 3.82
CA VAL A 65 -4.44 -17.44 3.41
C VAL A 65 -3.54 -17.29 2.19
N ARG A 66 -4.07 -16.68 1.13
CA ARG A 66 -3.48 -16.63 -0.21
C ARG A 66 -3.46 -15.23 -0.77
N ASN A 67 -2.39 -14.86 -1.46
CA ASN A 67 -2.32 -13.67 -2.30
C ASN A 67 -2.76 -13.96 -3.74
N PHE A 68 -2.67 -12.96 -4.62
CA PHE A 68 -3.01 -13.08 -6.05
C PHE A 68 -2.37 -14.31 -6.73
N ASP A 69 -1.05 -14.49 -6.56
CA ASP A 69 -0.30 -15.57 -7.22
C ASP A 69 -0.71 -16.96 -6.69
N ALA A 70 -0.96 -17.07 -5.39
CA ALA A 70 -1.42 -18.29 -4.76
C ALA A 70 -2.87 -18.66 -5.14
N ILE A 71 -3.72 -17.67 -5.44
CA ILE A 71 -5.06 -17.93 -6.01
C ILE A 71 -4.97 -18.41 -7.47
N LEU A 72 -4.03 -17.87 -8.26
CA LEU A 72 -3.82 -18.37 -9.63
C LEU A 72 -3.51 -19.87 -9.69
N THR A 73 -2.83 -20.39 -8.69
CA THR A 73 -2.38 -21.79 -8.64
C THR A 73 -3.20 -22.69 -7.73
N MET A 74 -4.17 -22.15 -7.00
CA MET A 74 -4.97 -22.86 -6.01
C MET A 74 -5.62 -24.18 -6.53
N PRO A 75 -6.17 -24.27 -7.75
CA PRO A 75 -6.73 -25.55 -8.24
C PRO A 75 -5.69 -26.61 -8.60
N TYR A 76 -4.42 -26.25 -8.57
CA TYR A 76 -3.30 -27.13 -9.00
C TYR A 76 -2.37 -27.49 -7.85
N ASP A 77 -2.54 -26.91 -6.67
CA ASP A 77 -1.82 -27.30 -5.47
C ASP A 77 -2.52 -28.50 -4.78
N GLN A 78 -1.95 -28.98 -3.68
CA GLN A 78 -2.44 -30.11 -2.93
C GLN A 78 -2.79 -29.70 -1.48
N THR A 79 -3.46 -28.57 -1.36
CA THR A 79 -3.92 -28.06 -0.06
C THR A 79 -5.38 -28.42 0.16
N GLU A 80 -5.71 -28.78 1.40
CA GLU A 80 -7.07 -29.06 1.86
C GLU A 80 -7.44 -28.07 2.96
N GLY A 81 -8.66 -27.52 2.91
CA GLY A 81 -9.20 -26.55 3.85
C GLY A 81 -9.82 -25.33 3.18
N ARG A 82 -10.39 -24.44 4.00
CA ARG A 82 -11.00 -23.18 3.54
C ARG A 82 -9.92 -22.23 3.01
N ASN A 83 -10.30 -21.32 2.12
CA ASN A 83 -9.38 -20.40 1.46
C ASN A 83 -9.80 -18.93 1.65
N VAL A 84 -8.90 -18.11 2.18
CA VAL A 84 -9.04 -16.65 2.26
C VAL A 84 -8.07 -16.01 1.28
N ALA A 85 -8.60 -15.22 0.34
CA ALA A 85 -7.80 -14.43 -0.57
C ALA A 85 -7.57 -13.02 -0.03
N ILE A 86 -6.32 -12.57 0.11
CA ILE A 86 -5.99 -11.17 0.41
C ILE A 86 -5.57 -10.50 -0.88
N ILE A 87 -6.34 -9.50 -1.32
CA ILE A 87 -6.10 -8.80 -2.57
C ILE A 87 -5.96 -7.31 -2.31
N PHE A 88 -4.74 -6.82 -2.45
CA PHE A 88 -4.41 -5.41 -2.25
C PHE A 88 -4.85 -4.56 -3.44
N HIS A 89 -4.51 -4.97 -4.64
CA HIS A 89 -4.92 -4.33 -5.90
C HIS A 89 -4.71 -5.27 -7.09
N ILE A 90 -5.41 -4.97 -8.19
CA ILE A 90 -5.27 -5.67 -9.47
C ILE A 90 -5.21 -4.61 -10.58
N ASP A 91 -4.11 -3.89 -10.67
CA ASP A 91 -3.93 -2.91 -11.74
C ASP A 91 -2.57 -3.12 -12.42
N HIS A 92 -2.61 -3.48 -13.70
CA HIS A 92 -1.45 -3.69 -14.54
C HIS A 92 -1.37 -2.66 -15.69
N SER A 93 -2.23 -1.62 -15.66
CA SER A 93 -2.34 -0.61 -16.72
C SER A 93 -1.04 0.16 -16.99
N PHE A 94 -0.16 0.20 -16.00
CA PHE A 94 1.14 0.87 -16.10
C PHE A 94 2.26 0.01 -16.72
N GLN A 95 2.01 -1.28 -16.98
CA GLN A 95 3.00 -2.18 -17.57
C GLN A 95 3.06 -1.99 -19.10
N PRO A 96 4.17 -2.40 -19.76
CA PRO A 96 4.23 -2.47 -21.22
C PRO A 96 3.09 -3.30 -21.81
N LEU A 97 2.61 -2.95 -23.00
CA LEU A 97 1.42 -3.53 -23.63
C LEU A 97 1.45 -5.09 -23.67
N LEU A 98 2.60 -5.68 -24.01
CA LEU A 98 2.75 -7.14 -24.03
C LEU A 98 2.51 -7.76 -22.65
N ILE A 99 3.00 -7.12 -21.60
CA ILE A 99 2.77 -7.58 -20.21
C ILE A 99 1.30 -7.39 -19.84
N GLN A 100 0.67 -6.29 -20.23
CA GLN A 100 -0.77 -6.07 -20.00
C GLN A 100 -1.61 -7.19 -20.64
N LEU A 101 -1.30 -7.62 -21.85
CA LEU A 101 -2.00 -8.73 -22.52
C LEU A 101 -1.86 -10.04 -21.74
N VAL A 102 -0.64 -10.38 -21.32
CA VAL A 102 -0.39 -11.57 -20.49
C VAL A 102 -1.13 -11.48 -19.16
N MET A 103 -1.03 -10.35 -18.47
CA MET A 103 -1.72 -10.14 -17.20
C MET A 103 -3.23 -10.18 -17.38
N GLY A 104 -3.79 -9.68 -18.48
CA GLY A 104 -5.22 -9.77 -18.78
C GLY A 104 -5.72 -11.21 -18.91
N VAL A 105 -4.90 -12.12 -19.43
CA VAL A 105 -5.21 -13.56 -19.43
C VAL A 105 -5.15 -14.14 -18.02
N LEU A 106 -4.09 -13.82 -17.28
CA LEU A 106 -3.92 -14.27 -15.89
C LEU A 106 -5.04 -13.76 -14.98
N GLU A 107 -5.49 -12.52 -15.17
CA GLU A 107 -6.64 -11.98 -14.45
C GLU A 107 -7.93 -12.76 -14.69
N LYS A 108 -8.20 -13.18 -15.91
CA LYS A 108 -9.38 -14.03 -16.21
C LYS A 108 -9.32 -15.35 -15.44
N ILE A 109 -8.14 -15.98 -15.42
CA ILE A 109 -7.89 -17.21 -14.67
C ILE A 109 -8.04 -16.93 -13.16
N PHE A 110 -7.44 -15.86 -12.68
CA PHE A 110 -7.53 -15.43 -11.29
C PHE A 110 -9.00 -15.25 -10.85
N TYR A 111 -9.80 -14.47 -11.58
CA TYR A 111 -11.23 -14.29 -11.25
C TYR A 111 -12.02 -15.59 -11.25
N ARG A 112 -11.68 -16.53 -12.13
CA ARG A 112 -12.31 -17.84 -12.13
C ARG A 112 -11.97 -18.64 -10.88
N HIS A 113 -10.69 -18.67 -10.49
CA HIS A 113 -10.24 -19.41 -9.30
C HIS A 113 -10.68 -18.73 -8.01
N LEU A 114 -10.70 -17.40 -7.97
CA LEU A 114 -11.14 -16.62 -6.82
C LEU A 114 -12.59 -16.95 -6.39
N ARG A 115 -13.43 -17.45 -7.31
CA ARG A 115 -14.79 -17.93 -6.97
C ARG A 115 -14.80 -19.12 -6.00
N GLN A 116 -13.68 -19.80 -5.83
CA GLN A 116 -13.52 -20.93 -4.92
C GLN A 116 -12.99 -20.50 -3.55
N ALA A 117 -12.69 -19.20 -3.35
CA ALA A 117 -12.28 -18.71 -2.06
C ALA A 117 -13.51 -18.53 -1.15
N ASP A 118 -13.37 -18.93 0.12
CA ASP A 118 -14.42 -18.80 1.14
C ASP A 118 -14.58 -17.36 1.61
N ALA A 119 -13.50 -16.56 1.56
CA ALA A 119 -13.54 -15.12 1.80
C ALA A 119 -12.50 -14.39 0.95
N ILE A 120 -12.83 -13.14 0.59
CA ILE A 120 -11.96 -12.21 -0.11
C ILE A 120 -11.75 -10.99 0.80
N VAL A 121 -10.52 -10.74 1.21
CA VAL A 121 -10.14 -9.57 2.01
C VAL A 121 -9.57 -8.51 1.09
N THR A 122 -10.12 -7.30 1.16
CA THR A 122 -9.64 -6.10 0.47
C THR A 122 -9.32 -5.01 1.49
N ILE A 123 -8.51 -4.03 1.08
CA ILE A 123 -8.00 -3.00 1.97
C ILE A 123 -8.59 -1.60 1.72
N SER A 124 -9.55 -1.50 0.81
CA SER A 124 -10.30 -0.28 0.53
C SER A 124 -11.69 -0.58 -0.03
N LYS A 125 -12.59 0.36 0.15
CA LYS A 125 -13.95 0.27 -0.40
C LYS A 125 -13.95 0.20 -1.93
N TYR A 126 -13.02 0.92 -2.59
CA TYR A 126 -12.83 0.83 -4.03
C TYR A 126 -12.65 -0.62 -4.51
N TRP A 127 -11.77 -1.40 -3.87
CA TRP A 127 -11.53 -2.79 -4.24
C TRP A 127 -12.63 -3.72 -3.74
N GLN A 128 -13.29 -3.40 -2.63
CA GLN A 128 -14.50 -4.13 -2.21
C GLN A 128 -15.60 -4.01 -3.28
N ASP A 129 -15.93 -2.78 -3.69
CA ASP A 129 -16.95 -2.51 -4.71
C ASP A 129 -16.58 -3.13 -6.07
N HIS A 130 -15.28 -3.16 -6.40
CA HIS A 130 -14.77 -3.81 -7.59
C HIS A 130 -15.10 -5.31 -7.64
N PHE A 131 -14.96 -6.05 -6.52
CA PHE A 131 -15.31 -7.47 -6.46
C PHE A 131 -16.82 -7.67 -6.33
N VAL A 132 -17.49 -6.91 -5.51
CA VAL A 132 -18.96 -6.98 -5.36
C VAL A 132 -19.67 -6.75 -6.69
N SER A 133 -19.24 -5.75 -7.48
CA SER A 133 -19.80 -5.48 -8.82
C SER A 133 -19.57 -6.62 -9.83
N ARG A 134 -18.63 -7.54 -9.55
CA ARG A 134 -18.37 -8.76 -10.33
C ARG A 134 -19.10 -9.98 -9.81
N GLY A 135 -20.00 -9.81 -8.83
CA GLY A 135 -20.85 -10.87 -8.28
C GLY A 135 -20.18 -11.72 -7.20
N TYR A 136 -19.14 -11.23 -6.54
CA TYR A 136 -18.61 -11.85 -5.33
C TYR A 136 -19.40 -11.36 -4.12
N THR A 137 -19.84 -12.28 -3.26
CA THR A 137 -20.70 -11.98 -2.09
C THR A 137 -19.96 -12.07 -0.76
N ASN A 138 -18.78 -12.68 -0.75
CA ASN A 138 -17.93 -12.98 0.41
C ASN A 138 -16.75 -12.01 0.53
N VAL A 139 -16.97 -10.72 0.25
CA VAL A 139 -15.91 -9.70 0.21
C VAL A 139 -15.90 -8.90 1.51
N HIS A 140 -14.81 -9.01 2.25
CA HIS A 140 -14.58 -8.37 3.54
C HIS A 140 -13.61 -7.20 3.37
N LEU A 141 -13.94 -6.07 3.99
CA LEU A 141 -13.09 -4.89 4.00
C LEU A 141 -12.32 -4.82 5.31
N ILE A 142 -11.02 -5.01 5.24
CA ILE A 142 -10.11 -4.87 6.39
C ILE A 142 -9.03 -3.86 6.01
N TYR A 143 -9.19 -2.63 6.44
CA TYR A 143 -8.26 -1.54 6.15
C TYR A 143 -6.86 -1.78 6.70
N ASN A 144 -5.86 -1.03 6.19
CA ASN A 144 -4.55 -0.97 6.82
C ASN A 144 -4.67 -0.42 8.25
N ALA A 145 -3.75 -0.84 9.11
CA ALA A 145 -3.61 -0.26 10.44
C ALA A 145 -2.23 0.34 10.66
N PHE A 146 -2.20 1.31 11.54
CA PHE A 146 -0.99 2.01 11.94
C PHE A 146 -0.95 2.15 13.46
N ASP A 147 0.24 2.05 14.03
CA ASP A 147 0.47 2.45 15.40
C ASP A 147 0.55 3.99 15.46
N VAL A 148 -0.57 4.60 15.82
CA VAL A 148 -0.73 6.07 15.82
C VAL A 148 0.28 6.76 16.74
N ASP A 149 0.68 6.12 17.84
CA ASP A 149 1.66 6.67 18.77
C ASP A 149 3.05 6.81 18.18
N SER A 150 3.40 5.98 17.18
CA SER A 150 4.66 6.08 16.45
C SER A 150 4.81 7.36 15.62
N PHE A 151 3.72 8.13 15.44
CA PHE A 151 3.70 9.39 14.68
C PHE A 151 3.79 10.64 15.55
N ARG A 152 4.23 10.49 16.80
CA ARG A 152 4.56 11.61 17.69
C ARG A 152 6.02 12.00 17.50
N PHE A 153 6.27 13.29 17.35
CA PHE A 153 7.60 13.86 17.14
C PHE A 153 7.77 15.10 17.98
N ASP A 154 8.95 15.26 18.56
CA ASP A 154 9.35 16.49 19.23
C ASP A 154 9.82 17.52 18.20
N GLU A 155 9.60 18.80 18.47
CA GLU A 155 10.03 19.89 17.58
C GLU A 155 11.56 19.87 17.37
N GLU A 156 12.31 19.50 18.41
CA GLU A 156 13.76 19.38 18.31
C GLU A 156 14.21 18.27 17.33
N GLU A 157 13.53 17.11 17.32
CA GLU A 157 13.80 16.04 16.33
C GLU A 157 13.56 16.53 14.90
N ILE A 158 12.47 17.27 14.67
CA ILE A 158 12.10 17.83 13.37
C ILE A 158 13.17 18.83 12.92
N ASP A 159 13.58 19.74 13.81
CA ASP A 159 14.58 20.76 13.50
C ASP A 159 15.97 20.15 13.25
N GLN A 160 16.35 19.15 14.04
CA GLN A 160 17.60 18.40 13.82
C GLN A 160 17.58 17.70 12.48
N PHE A 161 16.47 17.06 12.09
CA PHE A 161 16.30 16.44 10.79
C PHE A 161 16.44 17.45 9.67
N LYS A 162 15.74 18.59 9.73
CA LYS A 162 15.82 19.66 8.72
C LYS A 162 17.26 20.17 8.56
N ARG A 163 17.94 20.48 9.67
CA ARG A 163 19.34 20.95 9.65
C ARG A 163 20.31 19.89 9.07
N LYS A 164 20.15 18.63 9.49
CA LYS A 164 20.99 17.53 9.01
C LYS A 164 20.96 17.40 7.49
N PHE A 165 19.80 17.59 6.87
CA PHE A 165 19.60 17.46 5.43
C PHE A 165 19.55 18.82 4.71
N ARG A 166 19.81 19.94 5.39
CA ARG A 166 19.77 21.32 4.84
C ARG A 166 18.42 21.65 4.19
N LEU A 167 17.34 21.33 4.90
CA LEU A 167 15.96 21.48 4.46
C LEU A 167 15.21 22.60 5.22
N ASP A 168 15.93 23.43 5.96
CA ASP A 168 15.41 24.46 6.87
C ASP A 168 15.12 25.82 6.21
N GLN A 169 15.53 26.01 4.94
CA GLN A 169 15.48 27.33 4.30
C GLN A 169 14.21 27.58 3.47
N LYS A 170 13.52 26.54 3.01
CA LYS A 170 12.39 26.61 2.08
C LYS A 170 11.34 25.57 2.41
N PRO A 171 10.09 25.74 1.96
CA PRO A 171 9.09 24.70 2.09
C PRO A 171 9.55 23.39 1.42
N ILE A 172 9.29 22.29 2.09
CA ILE A 172 9.65 20.95 1.62
C ILE A 172 8.44 20.33 0.93
N VAL A 173 8.59 19.92 -0.32
CA VAL A 173 7.61 19.12 -1.04
C VAL A 173 8.20 17.73 -1.26
N TYR A 174 7.63 16.74 -0.60
CA TYR A 174 7.99 15.34 -0.80
C TYR A 174 7.25 14.80 -2.02
N LEU A 175 8.00 14.41 -3.07
CA LEU A 175 7.46 13.96 -4.35
C LEU A 175 7.02 12.48 -4.35
N GLY A 176 7.42 11.71 -3.33
CA GLY A 176 7.20 10.27 -3.23
C GLY A 176 8.49 9.45 -3.35
N ASN A 177 8.35 8.12 -3.34
CA ASN A 177 9.47 7.22 -3.62
C ASN A 177 10.00 7.47 -5.04
N CYS A 178 11.34 7.46 -5.23
CA CYS A 178 12.01 7.85 -6.48
C CYS A 178 11.79 6.81 -7.62
N GLN A 179 10.52 6.58 -7.97
CA GLN A 179 10.04 5.62 -8.95
C GLN A 179 9.15 6.30 -10.00
N ARG A 180 9.35 5.98 -11.28
CA ARG A 180 8.55 6.55 -12.39
C ARG A 180 7.04 6.33 -12.22
N ILE A 181 6.65 5.18 -11.68
CA ILE A 181 5.24 4.82 -11.48
C ILE A 181 4.56 5.68 -10.41
N LYS A 182 5.33 6.26 -9.49
CA LYS A 182 4.83 7.18 -8.45
C LYS A 182 4.65 8.62 -8.95
N GLY A 183 4.85 8.87 -10.25
CA GLY A 183 4.61 10.18 -10.87
C GLY A 183 5.65 11.25 -10.52
N VAL A 184 6.79 10.86 -9.91
CA VAL A 184 7.80 11.82 -9.42
C VAL A 184 8.46 12.64 -10.54
N VAL A 185 8.53 12.08 -11.75
CA VAL A 185 9.11 12.79 -12.92
C VAL A 185 8.21 13.93 -13.33
N GLU A 186 6.93 13.66 -13.51
CA GLU A 186 5.93 14.63 -13.91
C GLU A 186 5.73 15.69 -12.80
N ALA A 187 5.70 15.26 -11.55
CA ALA A 187 5.62 16.17 -10.40
C ALA A 187 6.83 17.11 -10.35
N TYR A 188 8.05 16.57 -10.54
CA TYR A 188 9.26 17.37 -10.60
C TYR A 188 9.19 18.41 -11.71
N GLU A 189 8.79 18.04 -12.93
CA GLU A 189 8.70 18.94 -14.07
C GLU A 189 7.73 20.12 -13.81
N GLN A 190 6.64 19.90 -13.09
CA GLN A 190 5.68 20.95 -12.73
C GLN A 190 6.22 21.91 -11.65
N LEU A 191 7.11 21.45 -10.78
CA LEU A 191 7.49 22.18 -9.57
C LEU A 191 8.92 22.71 -9.58
N LYS A 192 9.79 22.27 -10.49
CA LYS A 192 11.24 22.57 -10.51
C LYS A 192 11.62 24.05 -10.56
N HIS A 193 10.71 24.93 -10.97
CA HIS A 193 10.93 26.39 -11.04
C HIS A 193 10.41 27.17 -9.82
N LEU A 194 9.82 26.45 -8.85
CA LEU A 194 9.36 27.05 -7.60
C LEU A 194 10.49 27.06 -6.56
N ASP A 195 10.43 28.01 -5.65
CA ASP A 195 11.41 28.09 -4.55
C ASP A 195 11.09 27.12 -3.42
N LEU A 196 11.34 25.82 -3.70
CA LEU A 196 10.99 24.68 -2.86
C LEU A 196 12.16 23.70 -2.72
N HIS A 197 12.23 23.00 -1.60
CA HIS A 197 13.01 21.77 -1.49
C HIS A 197 12.18 20.60 -2.08
N LEU A 198 12.57 20.12 -3.25
CA LEU A 198 11.96 18.94 -3.88
C LEU A 198 12.70 17.70 -3.43
N VAL A 199 12.02 16.80 -2.71
CA VAL A 199 12.62 15.63 -2.08
C VAL A 199 11.94 14.34 -2.54
N THR A 200 12.73 13.32 -2.82
CA THR A 200 12.29 11.94 -3.03
C THR A 200 12.94 11.03 -2.01
N SER A 201 12.45 9.80 -1.84
CA SER A 201 13.10 8.83 -0.96
C SER A 201 13.23 7.45 -1.58
N GLY A 202 13.94 6.57 -0.87
CA GLY A 202 14.14 5.18 -1.25
C GLY A 202 15.09 4.96 -2.42
N ARG A 203 15.01 3.78 -3.04
CA ARG A 203 15.88 3.43 -4.16
C ARG A 203 15.63 4.34 -5.35
N ARG A 204 16.69 4.96 -5.86
CA ARG A 204 16.63 5.82 -7.04
C ARG A 204 16.46 4.97 -8.32
N GLU A 205 15.24 4.95 -8.85
CA GLU A 205 14.92 4.31 -10.14
C GLU A 205 14.91 5.30 -11.31
N VAL A 206 14.78 6.60 -11.01
CA VAL A 206 14.83 7.69 -12.00
C VAL A 206 15.86 8.73 -11.59
N ASN A 207 16.54 9.31 -12.58
CA ASN A 207 17.50 10.38 -12.32
C ASN A 207 16.78 11.73 -12.38
N LEU A 208 16.61 12.35 -11.20
CA LEU A 208 16.02 13.68 -11.06
C LEU A 208 16.99 14.60 -10.31
N PRO A 209 17.03 15.90 -10.63
CA PRO A 209 17.78 16.91 -9.86
C PRO A 209 17.06 17.26 -8.53
N ALA A 210 16.25 16.35 -7.98
CA ALA A 210 15.68 16.43 -6.66
C ALA A 210 16.59 15.73 -5.64
N MET A 211 16.53 16.17 -4.40
CA MET A 211 17.24 15.50 -3.32
C MET A 211 16.61 14.12 -3.07
N ASN A 212 17.40 13.04 -3.21
CA ASN A 212 16.92 11.70 -2.91
C ASN A 212 17.53 11.19 -1.61
N LEU A 213 16.71 10.88 -0.63
CA LEU A 213 17.11 10.43 0.70
C LEU A 213 16.85 8.91 0.85
N ASN A 214 17.89 8.19 1.29
CA ASN A 214 17.72 6.79 1.69
C ASN A 214 17.68 6.74 3.22
N LEU A 215 16.48 6.56 3.77
CA LEU A 215 16.17 6.73 5.18
C LEU A 215 15.69 5.42 5.79
N ASP A 216 15.97 5.18 7.06
CA ASP A 216 15.22 4.24 7.87
C ASP A 216 13.78 4.73 8.11
N TYR A 217 12.94 3.89 8.68
CA TYR A 217 11.52 4.21 8.81
C TYR A 217 11.26 5.42 9.71
N ARG A 218 11.97 5.58 10.85
CA ARG A 218 11.80 6.76 11.72
C ARG A 218 12.20 8.05 11.01
N ASN A 219 13.34 8.08 10.35
CA ASN A 219 13.78 9.24 9.57
C ASN A 219 12.86 9.51 8.35
N TYR A 220 12.28 8.47 7.76
CA TYR A 220 11.27 8.65 6.72
C TYR A 220 10.00 9.32 7.28
N LEU A 221 9.53 8.92 8.45
CA LEU A 221 8.39 9.60 9.10
C LEU A 221 8.74 11.06 9.48
N LEU A 222 9.97 11.33 9.91
CA LEU A 222 10.47 12.70 10.14
C LEU A 222 10.48 13.52 8.84
N LEU A 223 10.82 12.92 7.68
CA LEU A 223 10.69 13.58 6.39
C LEU A 223 9.23 13.96 6.10
N LEU A 224 8.29 13.04 6.29
CA LEU A 224 6.86 13.32 6.10
C LEU A 224 6.36 14.41 7.03
N LYS A 225 6.76 14.37 8.31
CA LYS A 225 6.41 15.38 9.33
C LYS A 225 7.01 16.74 9.02
N SER A 226 8.25 16.78 8.49
CA SER A 226 8.95 18.01 8.14
C SER A 226 8.46 18.62 6.83
N ALA A 227 7.79 17.84 5.99
CA ALA A 227 7.29 18.30 4.70
C ALA A 227 6.13 19.28 4.86
N SER A 228 6.13 20.33 4.04
CA SER A 228 5.00 21.26 3.93
C SER A 228 3.85 20.64 3.13
N VAL A 229 4.19 19.75 2.18
CA VAL A 229 3.23 19.02 1.35
C VAL A 229 3.83 17.67 0.96
N VAL A 230 3.01 16.62 1.01
CA VAL A 230 3.37 15.28 0.52
C VAL A 230 2.57 14.96 -0.74
N LEU A 231 3.27 14.54 -1.79
CA LEU A 231 2.66 14.12 -3.06
C LEU A 231 2.57 12.59 -3.14
N THR A 232 1.42 12.12 -3.59
CA THR A 232 1.13 10.70 -3.85
C THR A 232 0.49 10.55 -5.24
N MET A 233 1.24 10.94 -6.27
CA MET A 233 0.80 11.05 -7.66
C MET A 233 0.96 9.73 -8.43
N SER A 234 0.63 8.59 -7.80
CA SER A 234 0.71 7.27 -8.41
C SER A 234 -0.09 7.19 -9.71
N LYS A 235 0.48 6.51 -10.72
CA LYS A 235 -0.10 6.33 -12.06
C LYS A 235 -0.92 5.04 -12.21
N PHE A 236 -1.16 4.34 -11.12
CA PHE A 236 -1.95 3.10 -11.07
C PHE A 236 -2.95 3.15 -9.92
N LYS A 237 -3.93 2.27 -9.98
CA LYS A 237 -4.97 2.16 -8.96
C LYS A 237 -4.39 1.51 -7.71
N GLU A 238 -4.06 2.35 -6.73
CA GLU A 238 -3.54 1.90 -5.43
C GLU A 238 -4.56 1.04 -4.68
N GLY A 239 -4.05 0.14 -3.84
CA GLY A 239 -4.89 -0.54 -2.87
C GLY A 239 -5.41 0.42 -1.80
N TRP A 240 -4.47 1.15 -1.17
CA TRP A 240 -4.76 2.14 -0.12
C TRP A 240 -3.84 3.36 -0.21
N ASN A 241 -2.62 3.30 -0.46
CA ASN A 241 -1.53 4.28 -0.40
C ASN A 241 -1.06 4.62 1.03
N ARG A 242 -0.15 3.78 1.54
CA ARG A 242 0.43 3.96 2.89
C ARG A 242 1.12 5.31 3.07
N THR A 243 1.85 5.81 2.08
CA THR A 243 2.55 7.12 2.15
C THR A 243 1.58 8.27 2.42
N ALA A 244 0.41 8.28 1.75
CA ALA A 244 -0.63 9.28 2.00
C ALA A 244 -1.14 9.17 3.45
N HIS A 245 -1.42 7.95 3.90
CA HIS A 245 -1.90 7.70 5.25
C HIS A 245 -0.87 8.14 6.32
N GLU A 246 0.38 7.75 6.14
CA GLU A 246 1.49 8.11 7.05
C GLU A 246 1.72 9.63 7.10
N ALA A 247 1.61 10.32 5.95
CA ALA A 247 1.67 11.78 5.91
C ALA A 247 0.50 12.44 6.65
N MET A 248 -0.71 11.91 6.49
CA MET A 248 -1.89 12.38 7.23
C MET A 248 -1.72 12.16 8.74
N LEU A 249 -1.17 11.01 9.18
CA LEU A 249 -0.84 10.76 10.59
C LEU A 249 0.26 11.70 11.12
N CYS A 250 1.12 12.22 10.26
CA CYS A 250 2.06 13.29 10.59
C CYS A 250 1.38 14.68 10.68
N GLY A 251 0.10 14.80 10.30
CA GLY A 251 -0.60 16.08 10.19
C GLY A 251 -0.12 16.93 9.02
N THR A 252 0.46 16.31 8.00
CA THR A 252 1.00 16.97 6.80
C THR A 252 -0.01 16.92 5.67
N PRO A 253 -0.29 18.05 4.97
CA PRO A 253 -1.16 18.09 3.81
C PRO A 253 -0.71 17.12 2.70
N VAL A 254 -1.67 16.41 2.11
CA VAL A 254 -1.41 15.44 1.04
C VAL A 254 -2.11 15.87 -0.24
N ILE A 255 -1.40 15.76 -1.36
CA ILE A 255 -1.96 15.87 -2.70
C ILE A 255 -1.76 14.52 -3.39
N GLY A 256 -2.81 13.91 -3.88
CA GLY A 256 -2.71 12.62 -4.55
C GLY A 256 -3.53 12.51 -5.83
N SER A 257 -3.15 11.55 -6.69
CA SER A 257 -3.88 11.29 -7.95
C SER A 257 -5.29 10.77 -7.74
N GLY A 258 -5.61 10.26 -6.55
CA GLY A 258 -6.93 9.69 -6.24
C GLY A 258 -7.26 8.42 -7.03
N LEU A 259 -6.27 7.69 -7.55
CA LEU A 259 -6.50 6.45 -8.28
C LEU A 259 -6.67 5.26 -7.33
N GLY A 260 -7.76 4.50 -7.53
CA GLY A 260 -8.09 3.33 -6.71
C GLY A 260 -8.49 3.69 -5.28
N GLY A 261 -8.06 2.90 -4.28
CA GLY A 261 -8.36 3.13 -2.86
C GLY A 261 -7.74 4.38 -2.26
N MET A 262 -6.79 5.01 -2.96
CA MET A 262 -6.23 6.30 -2.53
C MET A 262 -7.30 7.41 -2.49
N ARG A 263 -8.28 7.40 -3.40
CA ARG A 263 -9.34 8.42 -3.42
C ARG A 263 -10.14 8.44 -2.14
N GLU A 264 -10.55 7.28 -1.66
CA GLU A 264 -11.27 7.12 -0.39
C GLU A 264 -10.49 7.73 0.79
N LEU A 265 -9.18 7.48 0.83
CA LEU A 265 -8.29 8.01 1.87
C LEU A 265 -8.20 9.54 1.81
N LEU A 266 -8.00 10.10 0.61
CA LEU A 266 -7.87 11.56 0.42
C LEU A 266 -9.18 12.29 0.72
N GLU A 267 -10.29 11.82 0.16
CA GLU A 267 -11.61 12.43 0.37
C GLU A 267 -12.06 12.33 1.83
N GLY A 268 -11.85 11.16 2.48
CA GLY A 268 -12.17 10.97 3.89
C GLY A 268 -11.39 11.91 4.82
N GLY A 269 -10.13 12.20 4.49
CA GLY A 269 -9.29 13.14 5.22
C GLY A 269 -9.35 14.58 4.73
N GLU A 270 -10.28 14.92 3.83
CA GLU A 270 -10.40 16.24 3.19
C GLU A 270 -9.08 16.73 2.57
N GLN A 271 -8.32 15.80 1.98
CA GLN A 271 -7.06 16.10 1.30
C GLN A 271 -7.29 16.46 -0.17
N LEU A 272 -6.26 16.98 -0.83
CA LEU A 272 -6.37 17.47 -2.19
C LEU A 272 -6.23 16.34 -3.22
N VAL A 273 -7.22 16.18 -4.09
CA VAL A 273 -7.13 15.30 -5.26
C VAL A 273 -6.64 16.11 -6.46
N CYS A 274 -5.63 15.57 -7.15
CA CYS A 274 -5.06 16.12 -8.37
C CYS A 274 -4.93 15.01 -9.40
N ASP A 275 -5.91 14.85 -10.26
CA ASP A 275 -5.98 13.81 -11.28
C ASP A 275 -5.20 14.17 -12.58
N ASP A 276 -4.77 15.42 -12.73
CA ASP A 276 -3.95 15.89 -13.83
C ASP A 276 -2.75 16.72 -13.33
N PHE A 277 -1.54 16.30 -13.72
CA PHE A 277 -0.30 16.99 -13.33
C PHE A 277 -0.25 18.48 -13.75
N ARG A 278 -1.00 18.89 -14.76
CA ARG A 278 -1.07 20.30 -15.18
C ARG A 278 -1.57 21.24 -14.08
N TYR A 279 -2.40 20.74 -13.18
CA TYR A 279 -2.93 21.49 -12.03
C TYR A 279 -2.09 21.32 -10.75
N LEU A 280 -1.05 20.49 -10.78
CA LEU A 280 -0.28 20.17 -9.59
C LEU A 280 0.36 21.40 -8.95
N ARG A 281 0.87 22.34 -9.77
CA ARG A 281 1.46 23.59 -9.27
C ARG A 281 0.45 24.42 -8.48
N GLU A 282 -0.78 24.54 -8.99
CA GLU A 282 -1.87 25.25 -8.32
C GLU A 282 -2.24 24.57 -7.00
N LYS A 283 -2.39 23.24 -7.02
CA LYS A 283 -2.71 22.44 -5.83
C LYS A 283 -1.62 22.50 -4.75
N VAL A 284 -0.35 22.53 -5.13
CA VAL A 284 0.75 22.74 -4.19
C VAL A 284 0.67 24.15 -3.57
N GLY A 285 0.39 25.18 -4.36
CA GLY A 285 0.14 26.53 -3.86
C GLY A 285 -1.02 26.57 -2.86
N GLU A 286 -2.15 25.92 -3.18
CA GLU A 286 -3.32 25.79 -2.30
C GLU A 286 -2.91 25.14 -0.95
N ALA A 287 -2.23 23.98 -0.98
CA ALA A 287 -1.80 23.28 0.23
C ALA A 287 -0.81 24.07 1.09
N LEU A 288 0.10 24.85 0.48
CA LEU A 288 1.04 25.71 1.20
C LEU A 288 0.35 26.89 1.90
N HIS A 289 -0.77 27.39 1.36
CA HIS A 289 -1.55 28.46 1.97
C HIS A 289 -2.55 27.95 3.02
N HIS A 290 -2.89 26.67 2.98
CA HIS A 290 -3.88 26.02 3.85
C HIS A 290 -3.30 24.80 4.59
N PRO A 291 -2.26 24.99 5.43
CA PRO A 291 -1.63 23.87 6.16
C PRO A 291 -2.57 23.17 7.15
N GLU A 292 -3.65 23.82 7.57
CA GLU A 292 -4.69 23.26 8.44
C GLU A 292 -5.39 22.02 7.86
N VAL A 293 -5.35 21.82 6.54
CA VAL A 293 -5.83 20.60 5.87
C VAL A 293 -5.13 19.34 6.42
N GLY A 294 -3.88 19.46 6.85
CA GLY A 294 -3.16 18.35 7.46
C GLY A 294 -3.81 17.85 8.76
N GLN A 295 -4.42 18.75 9.58
CA GLN A 295 -5.11 18.37 10.81
C GLN A 295 -6.39 17.57 10.54
N LYS A 296 -7.11 17.90 9.48
CA LYS A 296 -8.28 17.11 9.02
C LYS A 296 -7.84 15.71 8.59
N GLY A 297 -6.72 15.64 7.85
CA GLY A 297 -6.09 14.37 7.48
C GLY A 297 -5.75 13.51 8.69
N TYR A 298 -5.11 14.10 9.72
CA TYR A 298 -4.79 13.39 10.94
C TYR A 298 -6.04 12.83 11.64
N ALA A 299 -7.08 13.64 11.80
CA ALA A 299 -8.32 13.23 12.46
C ALA A 299 -8.99 12.04 11.78
N PHE A 300 -8.92 11.95 10.45
CA PHE A 300 -9.42 10.82 9.70
C PHE A 300 -8.48 9.61 9.79
N ALA A 301 -7.19 9.82 9.54
CA ALA A 301 -6.19 8.75 9.50
C ALA A 301 -6.05 8.01 10.84
N ALA A 302 -6.16 8.73 11.96
CA ALA A 302 -6.07 8.16 13.31
C ALA A 302 -7.18 7.14 13.64
N GLN A 303 -8.26 7.08 12.85
CA GLN A 303 -9.34 6.10 13.03
C GLN A 303 -8.94 4.67 12.61
N PHE A 304 -7.81 4.51 11.91
CA PHE A 304 -7.33 3.23 11.39
C PHE A 304 -6.23 2.65 12.29
N GLY A 305 -6.52 2.55 13.59
CA GLY A 305 -5.60 2.02 14.59
C GLY A 305 -5.59 0.48 14.64
N MET A 306 -4.68 -0.02 15.48
CA MET A 306 -4.41 -1.45 15.65
C MET A 306 -5.61 -2.24 16.15
N ASP A 307 -6.43 -1.67 17.03
CA ASP A 307 -7.58 -2.38 17.64
C ASP A 307 -8.65 -2.70 16.60
N ARG A 308 -9.01 -1.71 15.75
CA ARG A 308 -9.96 -1.91 14.65
C ARG A 308 -9.52 -3.00 13.68
N PHE A 309 -8.23 -3.05 13.37
CA PHE A 309 -7.65 -4.06 12.50
C PHE A 309 -7.73 -5.45 13.13
N ARG A 310 -7.36 -5.55 14.43
CA ARG A 310 -7.45 -6.77 15.22
C ARG A 310 -8.89 -7.30 15.24
N GLU A 311 -9.84 -6.46 15.60
CA GLU A 311 -11.26 -6.82 15.68
C GLU A 311 -11.79 -7.32 14.33
N SER A 312 -11.43 -6.64 13.23
CA SER A 312 -11.86 -7.02 11.88
C SER A 312 -11.33 -8.40 11.48
N TRP A 313 -10.06 -8.70 11.77
CA TRP A 313 -9.48 -10.01 11.48
C TRP A 313 -10.09 -11.12 12.37
N LEU A 314 -10.25 -10.87 13.66
CA LEU A 314 -10.82 -11.86 14.58
C LEU A 314 -12.28 -12.16 14.22
N LYS A 315 -13.06 -11.14 13.89
CA LYS A 315 -14.44 -11.31 13.40
C LYS A 315 -14.50 -12.20 12.15
N LEU A 316 -13.63 -11.96 11.16
CA LEU A 316 -13.54 -12.81 9.98
C LEU A 316 -13.21 -14.28 10.35
N MET A 317 -12.28 -14.50 11.30
CA MET A 317 -11.95 -15.85 11.73
C MET A 317 -13.12 -16.55 12.45
N ASP A 318 -13.87 -15.82 13.26
CA ASP A 318 -15.05 -16.35 13.94
C ASP A 318 -16.16 -16.73 12.92
N GLU A 319 -16.41 -15.88 11.91
CA GLU A 319 -17.34 -16.17 10.80
C GLU A 319 -16.92 -17.42 9.99
N LEU A 320 -15.62 -17.61 9.78
CA LEU A 320 -15.09 -18.78 9.08
C LEU A 320 -14.99 -20.03 9.96
N SER A 321 -15.14 -19.93 11.26
CA SER A 321 -15.10 -21.08 12.18
C SER A 321 -16.47 -21.72 12.37
N SER A 322 -17.53 -20.94 12.11
CA SER A 322 -18.92 -21.38 12.17
C SER A 322 -19.31 -22.15 10.89
#